data_9a9fa3e9ae493ff75230b7cfd0e651bf
#
_entry.id   9a9fa3e9ae493ff75230b7cfd0e651bf
#
_cell.length_a   1.000
_cell.length_b   1.000
_cell.length_c   1.000
_cell.angle_alpha   90.00
_cell.angle_beta   90.00
_cell.angle_gamma   90.00
#
_symmetry.space_group_name_H-M   'P 1'
#
loop_
_entity.id
_entity.type
_entity.pdbx_description
1 polymer ?
#
loop_
_entity_poly.entity_id
_entity_poly.type
_entity_poly.pdbx_seq_one_letter_code
_entity_poly.pdbx_strand_id
1 'polypeptide(L)'
;MEDQIYVGNATVDAPGDRGWLVGHFKPVADMRHSDDVEIKWGMHAPGDRRAQWVTGEQRTAVLILISGRFWVELPGRSVLLARQGDYVVFHGIGHSWRAEEESVVMSVRWPSIPGYAVAVPQHPRVAQAGRPPGGSDERA
;
A
#
# COMPACT_ATOMS: atom_id res chain seq x y z
N MET A 1 -20.30 26.38 -3.64
CA MET A 1 -19.78 25.33 -3.87
C MET A 1 -20.51 24.15 -3.47
N GLU A 2 -21.38 23.80 -4.21
CA GLU A 2 -22.13 22.70 -3.89
C GLU A 2 -21.37 21.44 -4.08
N ASP A 3 -20.21 21.52 -4.63
CA ASP A 3 -19.49 20.31 -4.91
C ASP A 3 -18.54 19.91 -3.83
N GLN A 4 -19.05 19.80 -2.65
CA GLN A 4 -18.24 19.38 -1.54
C GLN A 4 -18.36 17.88 -1.26
N ILE A 5 -18.83 17.13 -2.26
CA ILE A 5 -19.04 15.69 -2.08
C ILE A 5 -18.48 14.95 -3.27
N TYR A 6 -17.75 13.90 -3.01
CA TYR A 6 -17.28 12.97 -4.03
C TYR A 6 -17.79 11.59 -3.67
N VAL A 7 -18.48 10.96 -4.60
CA VAL A 7 -19.00 9.62 -4.38
C VAL A 7 -18.35 8.67 -5.36
N GLY A 8 -17.79 7.59 -4.88
CA GLY A 8 -17.14 6.62 -5.73
C GLY A 8 -17.21 5.22 -5.17
N ASN A 9 -16.64 4.28 -5.88
CA ASN A 9 -16.52 2.91 -5.45
C ASN A 9 -15.08 2.51 -5.61
N ALA A 10 -14.47 2.08 -4.52
CA ALA A 10 -13.03 1.79 -4.52
C ALA A 10 -12.66 0.70 -5.51
N THR A 11 -13.48 -0.34 -5.61
CA THR A 11 -13.17 -1.43 -6.51
C THR A 11 -13.17 -0.97 -7.97
N VAL A 12 -14.02 0.00 -8.28
CA VAL A 12 -14.11 0.53 -9.64
C VAL A 12 -13.04 1.57 -9.89
N ASP A 13 -12.80 2.44 -8.91
CA ASP A 13 -11.91 3.60 -9.11
C ASP A 13 -10.44 3.26 -8.96
N ALA A 14 -10.11 2.36 -8.05
CA ALA A 14 -8.71 2.12 -7.71
C ALA A 14 -7.86 1.64 -8.89
N PRO A 15 -8.33 0.75 -9.74
CA PRO A 15 -7.45 0.26 -10.80
C PRO A 15 -6.97 1.35 -11.75
N GLY A 16 -7.71 2.42 -11.88
CA GLY A 16 -7.31 3.50 -12.79
C GLY A 16 -6.14 4.31 -12.25
N ASP A 17 -5.79 4.16 -10.99
CA ASP A 17 -4.69 4.91 -10.40
C ASP A 17 -3.90 4.01 -9.46
N ARG A 18 -3.69 2.76 -9.88
CA ARG A 18 -2.84 1.80 -9.18
C ARG A 18 -3.26 1.61 -7.73
N GLY A 19 -4.54 1.71 -7.47
CA GLY A 19 -5.10 1.50 -6.15
C GLY A 19 -5.33 2.76 -5.36
N TRP A 20 -4.80 3.89 -5.81
CA TRP A 20 -4.86 5.10 -5.01
C TRP A 20 -6.22 5.77 -5.10
N LEU A 21 -6.77 6.14 -3.96
CA LEU A 21 -8.04 6.82 -3.86
C LEU A 21 -7.90 8.26 -3.41
N VAL A 22 -6.99 8.52 -2.46
CA VAL A 22 -6.81 9.83 -1.87
C VAL A 22 -5.33 10.05 -1.66
N GLY A 23 -4.84 11.24 -1.89
CA GLY A 23 -3.46 11.56 -1.58
C GLY A 23 -2.94 12.74 -2.39
N HIS A 24 -1.66 13.04 -2.18
CA HIS A 24 -1.02 14.19 -2.82
C HIS A 24 -0.91 14.01 -4.33
N PHE A 25 -1.01 12.78 -4.81
CA PHE A 25 -0.87 12.47 -6.24
C PHE A 25 -2.15 12.72 -7.03
N LYS A 26 -3.26 13.03 -6.37
CA LYS A 26 -4.46 13.44 -7.07
C LYS A 26 -4.33 14.91 -7.48
N PRO A 27 -5.00 15.33 -8.55
CA PRO A 27 -4.93 16.74 -8.96
C PRO A 27 -5.35 17.66 -7.82
N VAL A 28 -4.68 18.78 -7.69
CA VAL A 28 -4.91 19.68 -6.57
C VAL A 28 -6.36 20.13 -6.45
N ALA A 29 -7.04 20.28 -7.57
CA ALA A 29 -8.43 20.72 -7.52
C ALA A 29 -9.41 19.60 -7.22
N ASP A 30 -8.93 18.36 -7.15
CA ASP A 30 -9.80 17.22 -6.91
C ASP A 30 -10.02 17.07 -5.40
N MET A 31 -11.24 16.75 -5.00
CA MET A 31 -11.53 16.58 -3.58
C MET A 31 -10.76 15.43 -2.95
N ARG A 32 -10.23 14.52 -3.76
CA ARG A 32 -9.45 13.42 -3.26
C ARG A 32 -7.97 13.80 -3.07
N HIS A 33 -7.59 15.02 -3.39
CA HIS A 33 -6.24 15.48 -3.14
C HIS A 33 -6.07 15.78 -1.65
N SER A 34 -5.00 15.29 -1.05
CA SER A 34 -4.69 15.59 0.34
C SER A 34 -3.19 15.44 0.56
N ASP A 35 -2.63 16.35 1.32
CA ASP A 35 -1.25 16.21 1.77
C ASP A 35 -1.22 15.60 3.17
N ASP A 36 -2.36 15.39 3.77
CA ASP A 36 -2.43 14.89 5.13
C ASP A 36 -2.54 13.38 5.21
N VAL A 37 -3.13 12.76 4.20
CA VAL A 37 -3.38 11.32 4.25
C VAL A 37 -3.38 10.76 2.83
N GLU A 38 -2.96 9.50 2.70
CA GLU A 38 -3.12 8.78 1.44
C GLU A 38 -3.84 7.48 1.72
N ILE A 39 -4.74 7.11 0.82
CA ILE A 39 -5.55 5.91 0.97
C ILE A 39 -5.45 5.09 -0.30
N LYS A 40 -5.14 3.81 -0.13
CA LYS A 40 -5.00 2.88 -1.24
C LYS A 40 -5.92 1.69 -1.02
N TRP A 41 -6.57 1.29 -2.10
CA TRP A 41 -7.39 0.07 -2.12
C TRP A 41 -6.65 -0.93 -2.99
N GLY A 42 -5.96 -1.86 -2.36
CA GLY A 42 -5.13 -2.80 -3.07
C GLY A 42 -5.86 -4.10 -3.34
N MET A 43 -5.93 -4.49 -4.61
CA MET A 43 -6.51 -5.76 -4.99
C MET A 43 -5.38 -6.61 -5.55
N HIS A 44 -5.15 -7.75 -4.93
CA HIS A 44 -3.98 -8.58 -5.22
C HIS A 44 -4.38 -9.99 -5.58
N ALA A 45 -3.79 -10.52 -6.64
CA ALA A 45 -4.01 -11.91 -7.03
C ALA A 45 -3.19 -12.82 -6.13
N PRO A 46 -3.55 -14.10 -6.04
CA PRO A 46 -2.74 -15.04 -5.26
C PRO A 46 -1.30 -15.04 -5.78
N GLY A 47 -0.37 -14.95 -4.87
CA GLY A 47 1.05 -14.96 -5.24
C GLY A 47 1.63 -13.60 -5.54
N ASP A 48 0.82 -12.56 -5.64
CA ASP A 48 1.35 -11.22 -5.86
C ASP A 48 2.25 -10.85 -4.68
N ARG A 49 3.33 -10.14 -5.00
CA ARG A 49 4.27 -9.74 -3.96
C ARG A 49 5.09 -8.58 -4.46
N ARG A 50 5.64 -7.82 -3.53
CA ARG A 50 6.59 -6.79 -3.87
C ARG A 50 7.96 -7.26 -3.39
N ALA A 51 8.89 -7.43 -4.31
CA ALA A 51 10.21 -7.93 -3.97
C ALA A 51 11.08 -6.87 -3.33
N GLN A 52 10.80 -5.62 -3.57
CA GLN A 52 11.61 -4.54 -3.05
C GLN A 52 11.03 -3.97 -1.79
N TRP A 53 11.89 -3.47 -0.93
CA TRP A 53 11.44 -2.87 0.32
C TRP A 53 11.46 -1.36 0.19
N VAL A 54 10.47 -0.72 0.79
CA VAL A 54 10.45 0.73 0.87
C VAL A 54 11.54 1.19 1.82
N THR A 55 12.28 2.23 1.44
CA THR A 55 13.28 2.83 2.32
C THR A 55 13.02 4.31 2.45
N GLY A 56 13.62 4.91 3.45
CA GLY A 56 13.43 6.34 3.69
C GLY A 56 12.04 6.68 4.12
N GLU A 57 11.34 5.71 4.64
CA GLU A 57 9.94 5.90 4.97
C GLU A 57 9.80 6.77 6.21
N GLN A 58 9.00 7.80 6.12
CA GLN A 58 8.75 8.69 7.25
C GLN A 58 7.29 8.73 7.64
N ARG A 59 6.48 7.93 6.99
CA ARG A 59 5.04 7.94 7.24
C ARG A 59 4.66 6.87 8.24
N THR A 60 3.51 7.09 8.86
CA THR A 60 2.85 6.03 9.61
C THR A 60 1.84 5.39 8.67
N ALA A 61 1.73 4.09 8.74
CA ALA A 61 0.85 3.35 7.86
C ALA A 61 0.01 2.36 8.65
N VAL A 62 -1.22 2.20 8.22
CA VAL A 62 -2.04 1.10 8.70
C VAL A 62 -2.51 0.33 7.48
N LEU A 63 -2.39 -0.99 7.53
CA LEU A 63 -2.91 -1.87 6.49
C LEU A 63 -4.00 -2.70 7.12
N ILE A 64 -5.17 -2.69 6.51
CA ILE A 64 -6.35 -3.38 7.02
C ILE A 64 -6.82 -4.40 6.00
N LEU A 65 -6.97 -5.64 6.43
CA LEU A 65 -7.43 -6.68 5.54
C LEU A 65 -8.94 -6.58 5.36
N ILE A 66 -9.38 -6.45 4.12
CA ILE A 66 -10.78 -6.50 3.79
C ILE A 66 -11.16 -7.95 3.50
N SER A 67 -10.33 -8.64 2.73
CA SER A 67 -10.56 -10.07 2.44
C SER A 67 -9.26 -10.73 2.02
N GLY A 68 -9.16 -12.03 2.21
CA GLY A 68 -8.01 -12.81 1.75
C GLY A 68 -7.04 -13.16 2.85
N ARG A 69 -5.79 -13.39 2.48
CA ARG A 69 -4.70 -13.70 3.39
C ARG A 69 -3.47 -12.98 2.89
N PHE A 70 -2.94 -12.10 3.69
CA PHE A 70 -1.95 -11.15 3.22
C PHE A 70 -0.85 -10.98 4.27
N TRP A 71 0.39 -11.11 3.82
CA TRP A 71 1.54 -10.95 4.71
C TRP A 71 2.14 -9.57 4.55
N VAL A 72 2.41 -8.93 5.67
CA VAL A 72 3.17 -7.68 5.68
C VAL A 72 4.53 -8.02 6.24
N GLU A 73 5.57 -7.74 5.47
CA GLU A 73 6.92 -8.10 5.86
C GLU A 73 7.64 -6.88 6.40
N LEU A 74 8.07 -6.97 7.63
CA LEU A 74 8.73 -5.89 8.34
C LEU A 74 10.12 -6.37 8.75
N PRO A 75 11.02 -5.47 9.13
CA PRO A 75 12.35 -5.91 9.55
C PRO A 75 12.24 -6.88 10.72
N GLY A 76 12.77 -8.07 10.51
CA GLY A 76 12.79 -9.09 11.55
C GLY A 76 11.45 -9.71 11.89
N ARG A 77 10.40 -9.40 11.16
CA ARG A 77 9.10 -9.93 11.52
C ARG A 77 8.14 -9.86 10.34
N SER A 78 7.37 -10.93 10.14
CA SER A 78 6.29 -10.94 9.18
C SER A 78 4.97 -11.02 9.93
N VAL A 79 4.00 -10.27 9.49
CA VAL A 79 2.69 -10.22 10.12
C VAL A 79 1.66 -10.74 9.14
N LEU A 80 0.88 -11.72 9.56
CA LEU A 80 -0.17 -12.26 8.71
C LEU A 80 -1.51 -11.61 9.06
N LEU A 81 -2.14 -11.06 8.04
CA LEU A 81 -3.50 -10.57 8.16
C LEU A 81 -4.37 -11.65 7.54
N ALA A 82 -5.17 -12.31 8.36
CA ALA A 82 -5.90 -13.52 7.92
C ALA A 82 -7.40 -13.41 8.04
N ARG A 83 -7.91 -12.51 8.86
CA ARG A 83 -9.35 -12.36 9.03
C ARG A 83 -9.75 -10.96 8.66
N GLN A 84 -10.95 -10.81 8.16
CA GLN A 84 -11.45 -9.48 7.82
C GLN A 84 -11.29 -8.57 9.04
N GLY A 85 -10.68 -7.42 8.82
CA GLY A 85 -10.47 -6.46 9.88
C GLY A 85 -9.13 -6.56 10.58
N ASP A 86 -8.35 -7.63 10.33
CA ASP A 86 -7.00 -7.68 10.90
C ASP A 86 -6.21 -6.51 10.36
N TYR A 87 -5.42 -5.87 11.19
CA TYR A 87 -4.63 -4.73 10.72
C TYR A 87 -3.29 -4.64 11.44
N VAL A 88 -2.39 -3.92 10.84
CA VAL A 88 -1.08 -3.65 11.42
C VAL A 88 -0.76 -2.18 11.21
N VAL A 89 -0.14 -1.56 12.20
CA VAL A 89 0.28 -0.17 12.11
C VAL A 89 1.79 -0.13 12.31
N PHE A 90 2.49 0.61 11.46
CA PHE A 90 3.93 0.78 11.63
C PHE A 90 4.34 2.16 11.17
N HIS A 91 5.46 2.64 11.70
CA HIS A 91 5.92 4.00 11.45
C HIS A 91 7.39 4.00 11.07
N GLY A 92 7.68 4.66 9.97
CA GLY A 92 9.07 5.00 9.65
C GLY A 92 9.99 3.82 9.37
N ILE A 93 9.45 2.69 8.99
CA ILE A 93 10.29 1.52 8.71
C ILE A 93 9.99 0.98 7.33
N GLY A 94 10.98 0.37 6.75
CA GLY A 94 10.80 -0.27 5.46
C GLY A 94 9.91 -1.48 5.58
N HIS A 95 9.25 -1.81 4.50
CA HIS A 95 8.35 -2.95 4.51
C HIS A 95 8.14 -3.47 3.09
N SER A 96 7.60 -4.66 3.01
CA SER A 96 7.14 -5.23 1.76
C SER A 96 5.91 -6.09 2.07
N TRP A 97 5.43 -6.83 1.10
CA TRP A 97 4.21 -7.59 1.29
C TRP A 97 4.10 -8.71 0.27
N ARG A 98 3.24 -9.68 0.56
CA ARG A 98 2.87 -10.70 -0.40
C ARG A 98 1.48 -11.20 -0.09
N ALA A 99 0.73 -11.53 -1.13
CA ALA A 99 -0.62 -12.05 -1.00
C ALA A 99 -0.59 -13.57 -1.11
N GLU A 100 -1.10 -14.23 -0.12
CA GLU A 100 -1.13 -15.69 -0.12
C GLU A 100 -2.33 -16.17 -0.92
N GLU A 101 -3.43 -15.44 -0.87
CA GLU A 101 -4.63 -15.70 -1.63
C GLU A 101 -5.06 -14.40 -2.27
N GLU A 102 -6.07 -14.46 -3.10
CA GLU A 102 -6.64 -13.23 -3.63
C GLU A 102 -7.04 -12.37 -2.44
N SER A 103 -6.57 -11.15 -2.40
CA SER A 103 -6.72 -10.32 -1.22
C SER A 103 -7.06 -8.89 -1.57
N VAL A 104 -7.84 -8.27 -0.69
CA VAL A 104 -8.12 -6.85 -0.78
C VAL A 104 -7.65 -6.23 0.53
N VAL A 105 -6.79 -5.22 0.42
CA VAL A 105 -6.19 -4.57 1.57
C VAL A 105 -6.36 -3.07 1.42
N MET A 106 -6.83 -2.41 2.47
CA MET A 106 -6.89 -0.96 2.47
C MET A 106 -5.69 -0.45 3.24
N SER A 107 -4.93 0.44 2.62
CA SER A 107 -3.79 1.06 3.28
C SER A 107 -4.09 2.53 3.49
N VAL A 108 -3.81 3.02 4.69
CA VAL A 108 -3.93 4.43 5.00
C VAL A 108 -2.59 4.87 5.54
N ARG A 109 -2.03 5.93 4.98
CA ARG A 109 -0.72 6.42 5.40
C ARG A 109 -0.79 7.92 5.64
N TRP A 110 -0.02 8.42 6.60
CA TRP A 110 0.03 9.83 6.88
C TRP A 110 1.40 10.25 7.37
N PRO A 111 1.86 11.45 6.95
CA PRO A 111 1.22 12.34 5.99
C PRO A 111 1.35 11.81 4.57
N SER A 112 0.70 12.45 3.60
CA SER A 112 0.85 12.10 2.21
C SER A 112 1.98 12.93 1.64
N ILE A 113 3.13 12.29 1.41
CA ILE A 113 4.30 12.98 0.92
C ILE A 113 4.95 12.17 -0.17
N PRO A 114 5.49 12.81 -1.18
CA PRO A 114 6.25 12.12 -2.21
C PRO A 114 7.64 11.80 -1.70
N GLY A 115 8.37 11.05 -2.47
CA GLY A 115 9.81 10.98 -2.26
C GLY A 115 10.34 9.83 -1.47
N TYR A 116 9.54 8.85 -1.11
CA TYR A 116 10.13 7.68 -0.51
C TYR A 116 10.80 6.84 -1.60
N ALA A 117 11.75 6.04 -1.24
CA ALA A 117 12.51 5.24 -2.19
C ALA A 117 12.22 3.76 -1.97
N VAL A 118 12.38 2.98 -3.04
CA VAL A 118 12.25 1.54 -2.97
C VAL A 118 13.63 0.97 -3.12
N ALA A 119 14.05 0.16 -2.17
CA ALA A 119 15.39 -0.40 -2.16
C ALA A 119 15.37 -1.86 -2.49
N VAL A 120 16.52 -2.35 -2.89
CA VAL A 120 16.71 -3.76 -3.02
C VAL A 120 16.60 -4.37 -1.65
N PRO A 121 15.95 -5.49 -1.50
CA PRO A 121 15.80 -6.11 -0.19
C PRO A 121 17.13 -6.52 0.38
N GLN A 122 17.28 -6.36 1.68
CA GLN A 122 18.45 -6.83 2.35
C GLN A 122 18.22 -8.12 3.03
N HIS A 123 17.02 -8.59 3.13
CA HIS A 123 16.70 -9.85 3.74
C HIS A 123 17.00 -10.94 2.74
N PRO A 124 17.77 -11.95 3.08
CA PRO A 124 18.19 -12.94 2.13
C PRO A 124 17.04 -13.60 1.39
N ARG A 125 16.00 -13.89 2.09
CA ARG A 125 14.90 -14.54 1.51
C ARG A 125 14.28 -13.69 0.41
N VAL A 126 14.23 -12.42 0.61
CA VAL A 126 13.66 -11.54 -0.36
C VAL A 126 14.61 -11.33 -1.50
N ALA A 127 15.88 -11.34 -1.21
CA ALA A 127 16.86 -11.16 -2.22
C ALA A 127 16.76 -12.20 -3.27
N GLN A 128 16.39 -13.41 -2.87
CA GLN A 128 16.33 -14.37 -3.84
C GLN A 128 15.22 -14.18 -4.75
N ALA A 129 14.26 -13.51 -4.39
CA ALA A 129 13.17 -13.34 -5.17
C ALA A 129 13.58 -12.64 -6.39
N GLY A 130 14.60 -11.94 -6.30
CA GLY A 130 15.15 -11.23 -7.38
C GLY A 130 14.31 -11.04 -8.58
N ARG A 131 13.15 -11.24 -8.60
CA ARG A 131 12.40 -11.11 -9.71
C ARG A 131 12.09 -9.71 -9.97
N PRO A 132 11.75 -9.40 -11.07
CA PRO A 132 11.48 -8.08 -11.48
C PRO A 132 10.40 -7.54 -10.65
N PRO A 133 10.53 -6.41 -10.27
CA PRO A 133 9.60 -5.76 -9.49
C PRO A 133 8.38 -5.61 -10.29
N GLY A 134 7.37 -5.78 -9.74
CA GLY A 134 6.19 -5.47 -10.28
C GLY A 134 6.20 -4.08 -10.44
N GLY A 135 7.06 -3.51 -10.01
CA GLY A 135 7.30 -2.22 -10.23
C GLY A 135 6.21 -1.32 -10.05
N SER A 136 5.20 -1.71 -10.16
CA SER A 136 4.20 -0.83 -10.23
C SER A 136 3.84 -0.16 -9.03
N ASP A 137 4.21 -0.66 -7.95
CA ASP A 137 3.77 -0.08 -6.74
C ASP A 137 4.67 0.82 -6.14
N GLU A 138 5.53 1.41 -6.83
CA GLU A 138 6.46 2.22 -6.26
C GLU A 138 5.93 3.29 -5.50
N ARG A 139 4.84 3.80 -5.89
CA ARG A 139 4.31 4.86 -5.12
C ARG A 139 3.61 4.40 -3.94
N ALA A 140 3.43 3.17 -3.86
CA ALA A 140 2.68 2.64 -2.74
C ALA A 140 3.41 2.61 -1.46
#